data_b2de10c9c3e25f538837b076cc13f939
#
_entry.id   b2de10c9c3e25f538837b076cc13f939
#
_cell.length_a   1.000
_cell.length_b   1.000
_cell.length_c   1.000
_cell.angle_alpha   90.00
_cell.angle_beta   90.00
_cell.angle_gamma   90.00
#
_symmetry.space_group_name_H-M   'P 1'
#
loop_
_entity.id
_entity.type
_entity.pdbx_description
1 polymer ?
#
loop_
_entity_poly.entity_id
_entity_poly.type
_entity_poly.pdbx_seq_one_letter_code
_entity_poly.pdbx_strand_id
1 'polypeptide(L)'
;WPEENWSMVAALKWYITDETSATLTWDHDQIDQLARPAIGLVALGPDDTTVPFPPDPATYLDPLKAPVYNDVVGNEESRKLDAATLFIDHAFSWSDFRSTTAWRTFETVNREDEDGTNRIALYFDTANVEDNTSFYQEFKLSGQSDAIDWVAGVSYYSEDAEQASDTHAFTDSIDTVLRNLG
;
A
#
# COMPACT_ATOMS: atom_id res chain seq x y z
N TRP A 1 -2.48 19.88 -3.24
CA TRP A 1 -1.74 18.75 -3.82
C TRP A 1 -2.63 18.17 -4.90
N PRO A 2 -2.14 17.94 -6.12
CA PRO A 2 -2.90 17.19 -7.11
C PRO A 2 -3.04 15.75 -6.62
N GLU A 3 -4.27 15.28 -6.51
CA GLU A 3 -4.60 13.89 -6.20
C GLU A 3 -5.51 13.40 -7.32
N GLU A 4 -5.10 12.35 -8.01
CA GLU A 4 -5.92 11.66 -8.99
C GLU A 4 -6.19 10.25 -8.49
N ASN A 5 -7.39 10.04 -7.96
CA ASN A 5 -7.81 8.76 -7.43
C ASN A 5 -9.05 8.31 -8.16
N TRP A 6 -9.05 7.10 -8.68
CA TRP A 6 -10.26 6.52 -9.21
C TRP A 6 -10.29 5.01 -8.97
N SER A 7 -11.47 4.48 -8.80
CA SER A 7 -11.69 3.05 -8.65
C SER A 7 -12.91 2.61 -9.43
N MET A 8 -12.91 1.37 -9.87
CA MET A 8 -14.02 0.76 -10.57
C MET A 8 -14.18 -0.68 -10.15
N VAL A 9 -15.43 -1.08 -9.92
CA VAL A 9 -15.83 -2.46 -9.67
C VAL A 9 -16.86 -2.85 -10.71
N ALA A 10 -16.68 -3.98 -11.36
CA ALA A 10 -17.63 -4.56 -12.27
C ALA A 10 -17.93 -6.00 -11.86
N ALA A 11 -19.20 -6.40 -11.92
CA ALA A 11 -19.61 -7.77 -11.64
C ALA A 11 -20.59 -8.25 -12.69
N LEU A 12 -20.39 -9.50 -13.15
CA LEU A 12 -21.28 -10.19 -14.06
C LEU A 12 -21.66 -11.53 -13.46
N LYS A 13 -22.95 -11.77 -13.28
CA LYS A 13 -23.48 -13.07 -12.86
C LYS A 13 -24.18 -13.73 -14.03
N TRP A 14 -23.82 -14.98 -14.30
CA TRP A 14 -24.39 -15.82 -15.33
C TRP A 14 -25.02 -17.06 -14.70
N TYR A 15 -26.28 -17.28 -14.98
CA TYR A 15 -27.03 -18.49 -14.59
C TYR A 15 -26.90 -19.53 -15.73
N ILE A 16 -26.06 -20.55 -15.50
CA ILE A 16 -25.75 -21.59 -16.50
C ILE A 16 -26.88 -22.61 -16.54
N THR A 17 -27.34 -23.01 -15.35
CA THR A 17 -28.55 -23.85 -15.14
C THR A 17 -29.28 -23.29 -13.90
N ASP A 18 -30.38 -23.92 -13.52
CA ASP A 18 -31.14 -23.59 -12.30
C ASP A 18 -30.29 -23.83 -11.05
N GLU A 19 -29.37 -24.80 -11.10
CA GLU A 19 -28.48 -25.17 -9.96
C GLU A 19 -27.08 -24.59 -10.05
N THR A 20 -26.69 -24.03 -11.21
CA THR A 20 -25.31 -23.58 -11.46
C THR A 20 -25.27 -22.11 -11.86
N SER A 21 -24.46 -21.34 -11.15
CA SER A 21 -24.15 -19.97 -11.55
C SER A 21 -22.66 -19.69 -11.53
N ALA A 22 -22.23 -18.76 -12.36
CA ALA A 22 -20.88 -18.19 -12.34
C ALA A 22 -20.98 -16.68 -12.10
N THR A 23 -20.11 -16.15 -11.23
CA THR A 23 -20.02 -14.73 -10.99
C THR A 23 -18.56 -14.30 -11.17
N LEU A 24 -18.32 -13.42 -12.13
CA LEU A 24 -17.03 -12.78 -12.34
C LEU A 24 -17.09 -11.36 -11.77
N THR A 25 -16.15 -11.02 -10.91
CA THR A 25 -15.91 -9.65 -10.48
C THR A 25 -14.57 -9.18 -11.00
N TRP A 26 -14.48 -7.91 -11.31
CA TRP A 26 -13.24 -7.21 -11.61
C TRP A 26 -13.21 -5.92 -10.82
N ASP A 27 -12.07 -5.69 -10.16
CA ASP A 27 -11.80 -4.53 -9.33
C ASP A 27 -10.55 -3.83 -9.87
N HIS A 28 -10.62 -2.51 -9.99
CA HIS A 28 -9.50 -1.66 -10.32
C HIS A 28 -9.45 -0.47 -9.36
N ASP A 29 -8.27 -0.18 -8.84
CA ASP A 29 -8.00 0.99 -8.00
C ASP A 29 -6.69 1.62 -8.44
N GLN A 30 -6.70 2.93 -8.65
CA GLN A 30 -5.52 3.70 -9.00
C GLN A 30 -5.45 4.98 -8.18
N ILE A 31 -4.28 5.21 -7.60
CA ILE A 31 -3.90 6.45 -6.92
C ILE A 31 -2.67 6.98 -7.63
N ASP A 32 -2.69 8.27 -7.94
CA ASP A 32 -1.55 9.01 -8.49
C ASP A 32 -1.53 10.39 -7.84
N GLN A 33 -0.54 10.61 -7.00
CA GLN A 33 -0.43 11.84 -6.23
C GLN A 33 1.03 12.11 -5.85
N LEU A 34 1.26 13.28 -5.28
CA LEU A 34 2.54 13.54 -4.62
C LEU A 34 2.59 12.84 -3.27
N ALA A 35 3.74 12.28 -2.91
CA ALA A 35 3.94 11.69 -1.59
C ALA A 35 3.75 12.73 -0.48
N ARG A 36 3.43 12.26 0.71
CA ARG A 36 3.22 13.11 1.86
C ARG A 36 4.51 13.83 2.24
N PRO A 37 4.46 15.15 2.45
CA PRO A 37 5.65 15.86 2.90
C PRO A 37 5.95 15.55 4.37
N ALA A 38 7.21 15.43 4.72
CA ALA A 38 7.64 15.53 6.10
C ALA A 38 7.48 16.96 6.62
N ILE A 39 7.37 17.11 7.93
CA ILE A 39 7.29 18.41 8.60
C ILE A 39 8.36 18.45 9.67
N GLY A 40 9.31 19.37 9.53
CA GLY A 40 10.30 19.64 10.56
C GLY A 40 9.63 20.24 11.80
N LEU A 41 9.70 19.53 12.92
CA LEU A 41 9.09 19.97 14.18
C LEU A 41 10.00 20.85 15.02
N VAL A 42 11.27 21.00 14.64
CA VAL A 42 12.25 21.83 15.34
C VAL A 42 12.70 22.94 14.42
N ALA A 43 12.68 24.18 14.91
CA ALA A 43 13.21 25.31 14.17
C ALA A 43 14.75 25.19 14.04
N LEU A 44 15.22 25.09 12.81
CA LEU A 44 16.64 25.07 12.51
C LEU A 44 17.21 26.48 12.66
N GLY A 45 18.39 26.58 13.28
CA GLY A 45 19.14 27.84 13.33
C GLY A 45 19.64 28.26 11.94
N PRO A 46 20.10 29.50 11.76
CA PRO A 46 20.56 30.01 10.47
C PRO A 46 21.75 29.22 9.89
N ASP A 47 22.50 28.53 10.73
CA ASP A 47 23.71 27.81 10.36
C ASP A 47 23.46 26.28 10.19
N ASP A 48 22.26 25.80 10.51
CA ASP A 48 21.81 24.37 10.45
C ASP A 48 22.66 23.34 11.20
N THR A 49 23.74 23.79 11.82
CA THR A 49 24.79 22.94 12.38
C THR A 49 24.64 22.68 13.88
N THR A 50 23.66 23.29 14.53
CA THR A 50 23.52 23.22 16.00
C THR A 50 22.11 22.99 16.46
N VAL A 51 21.51 21.90 15.97
CA VAL A 51 20.30 21.39 16.61
C VAL A 51 20.74 20.53 17.78
N PRO A 52 20.41 20.89 19.04
CA PRO A 52 20.71 20.03 20.16
C PRO A 52 19.95 18.70 20.01
N PHE A 53 20.65 17.60 20.26
CA PHE A 53 20.03 16.28 20.26
C PHE A 53 20.14 15.66 21.67
N PRO A 54 19.04 15.17 22.27
CA PRO A 54 17.66 15.30 21.80
C PRO A 54 17.17 16.74 21.80
N PRO A 55 16.31 17.17 20.88
CA PRO A 55 15.80 18.51 20.85
C PRO A 55 14.95 18.82 22.09
N ASP A 56 15.05 20.04 22.59
CA ASP A 56 14.18 20.49 23.69
C ASP A 56 12.72 20.56 23.18
N PRO A 57 11.78 19.84 23.79
CA PRO A 57 10.37 19.91 23.41
C PRO A 57 9.77 21.33 23.43
N ALA A 58 10.33 22.24 24.22
CA ALA A 58 9.90 23.63 24.24
C ALA A 58 10.21 24.41 22.95
N THR A 59 11.11 23.89 22.12
CA THR A 59 11.46 24.46 20.81
C THR A 59 10.65 23.87 19.65
N TYR A 60 9.75 22.93 19.91
CA TYR A 60 8.96 22.30 18.87
C TYR A 60 8.00 23.29 18.23
N LEU A 61 7.94 23.23 16.91
CA LEU A 61 6.95 23.97 16.13
C LEU A 61 5.58 23.31 16.27
N ASP A 62 4.53 24.14 16.21
CA ASP A 62 3.15 23.64 16.08
C ASP A 62 3.01 22.99 14.70
N PRO A 63 2.76 21.66 14.61
CA PRO A 63 2.69 20.96 13.33
C PRO A 63 1.62 21.51 12.38
N LEU A 64 0.58 22.17 12.92
CA LEU A 64 -0.49 22.78 12.10
C LEU A 64 -0.07 24.14 11.51
N LYS A 65 1.06 24.69 11.95
CA LYS A 65 1.57 26.01 11.54
C LYS A 65 2.99 25.95 10.99
N ALA A 66 3.65 24.81 11.13
CA ALA A 66 4.99 24.61 10.60
C ALA A 66 4.96 24.76 9.08
N PRO A 67 5.98 25.40 8.48
CA PRO A 67 6.07 25.42 7.03
C PRO A 67 6.28 24.00 6.50
N VAL A 68 5.66 23.73 5.37
CA VAL A 68 5.80 22.45 4.66
C VAL A 68 6.78 22.66 3.53
N TYR A 69 7.85 21.91 3.55
CA TYR A 69 8.85 21.88 2.49
C TYR A 69 8.91 20.47 1.90
N ASN A 70 9.32 20.39 0.67
CA ASN A 70 9.63 19.13 -0.02
C ASN A 70 10.57 19.46 -1.17
N ASP A 71 11.81 18.98 -1.08
CA ASP A 71 12.84 19.20 -2.10
C ASP A 71 13.22 17.91 -2.84
N VAL A 72 12.43 16.83 -2.64
CA VAL A 72 12.66 15.54 -3.29
C VAL A 72 12.40 15.62 -4.78
N VAL A 73 13.40 15.26 -5.56
CA VAL A 73 13.29 15.14 -7.00
C VAL A 73 12.57 13.83 -7.35
N GLY A 74 11.42 13.95 -8.02
CA GLY A 74 10.60 12.79 -8.36
C GLY A 74 9.73 12.31 -7.18
N ASN A 75 9.33 13.25 -6.31
CA ASN A 75 8.32 12.99 -5.28
C ASN A 75 7.06 12.40 -5.93
N GLU A 76 6.71 11.20 -5.52
CA GLU A 76 5.63 10.42 -6.12
C GLU A 76 5.03 9.46 -5.09
N GLU A 77 3.72 9.34 -5.09
CA GLU A 77 3.00 8.24 -4.48
C GLU A 77 2.01 7.72 -5.51
N SER A 78 2.30 6.57 -6.08
CA SER A 78 1.41 5.90 -7.00
C SER A 78 1.10 4.48 -6.51
N ARG A 79 -0.12 4.04 -6.77
CA ARG A 79 -0.57 2.68 -6.50
C ARG A 79 -1.56 2.26 -7.55
N LYS A 80 -1.40 1.05 -8.04
CA LYS A 80 -2.33 0.41 -8.96
C LYS A 80 -2.64 -0.99 -8.48
N LEU A 81 -3.92 -1.31 -8.45
CA LEU A 81 -4.42 -2.64 -8.13
C LEU A 81 -5.40 -3.07 -9.21
N ASP A 82 -5.17 -4.25 -9.75
CA ASP A 82 -6.12 -4.96 -10.60
C ASP A 82 -6.42 -6.33 -10.00
N ALA A 83 -7.69 -6.67 -9.86
CA ALA A 83 -8.10 -7.96 -9.35
C ALA A 83 -9.26 -8.53 -10.14
N ALA A 84 -9.24 -9.84 -10.34
CA ALA A 84 -10.35 -10.57 -10.94
C ALA A 84 -10.68 -11.79 -10.07
N THR A 85 -11.97 -11.99 -9.76
CA THR A 85 -12.42 -13.14 -8.98
C THR A 85 -13.58 -13.82 -9.70
N LEU A 86 -13.44 -15.12 -9.91
CA LEU A 86 -14.48 -15.98 -10.46
C LEU A 86 -15.02 -16.90 -9.36
N PHE A 87 -16.31 -16.79 -9.10
CA PHE A 87 -17.05 -17.74 -8.27
C PHE A 87 -17.87 -18.67 -9.20
N ILE A 88 -17.81 -19.96 -8.94
CA ILE A 88 -18.70 -20.95 -9.54
C ILE A 88 -19.45 -21.61 -8.39
N ASP A 89 -20.77 -21.44 -8.38
CA ASP A 89 -21.66 -22.05 -7.42
C ASP A 89 -22.47 -23.16 -8.10
N HIS A 90 -22.60 -24.30 -7.41
CA HIS A 90 -23.45 -25.40 -7.84
C HIS A 90 -24.17 -26.02 -6.64
N ALA A 91 -25.49 -26.11 -6.73
CA ALA A 91 -26.32 -26.77 -5.74
C ALA A 91 -26.54 -28.23 -6.10
N PHE A 92 -25.88 -29.15 -5.40
CA PHE A 92 -26.22 -30.57 -5.44
C PHE A 92 -27.42 -30.83 -4.54
N SER A 93 -28.09 -31.97 -4.74
CA SER A 93 -29.24 -32.37 -3.90
C SER A 93 -28.87 -32.61 -2.42
N TRP A 94 -27.58 -32.72 -2.07
CA TRP A 94 -27.08 -33.07 -0.75
C TRP A 94 -26.04 -32.07 -0.21
N SER A 95 -25.57 -31.15 -1.03
CA SER A 95 -24.56 -30.14 -0.63
C SER A 95 -24.53 -28.97 -1.60
N ASP A 96 -23.96 -27.85 -1.16
CA ASP A 96 -23.60 -26.72 -2.00
C ASP A 96 -22.09 -26.74 -2.26
N PHE A 97 -21.73 -26.55 -3.50
CA PHE A 97 -20.34 -26.41 -3.94
C PHE A 97 -20.04 -24.97 -4.33
N ARG A 98 -18.89 -24.46 -3.91
CA ARG A 98 -18.33 -23.21 -4.42
C ARG A 98 -16.87 -23.41 -4.81
N SER A 99 -16.53 -22.98 -6.02
CA SER A 99 -15.16 -22.74 -6.46
C SER A 99 -14.90 -21.23 -6.45
N THR A 100 -13.80 -20.82 -5.87
CA THR A 100 -13.31 -19.43 -5.89
C THR A 100 -11.96 -19.42 -6.56
N THR A 101 -11.83 -18.71 -7.69
CA THR A 101 -10.56 -18.45 -8.36
C THR A 101 -10.32 -16.95 -8.34
N ALA A 102 -9.21 -16.50 -7.76
CA ALA A 102 -8.86 -15.08 -7.72
C ALA A 102 -7.44 -14.87 -8.23
N TRP A 103 -7.27 -13.76 -8.92
CA TRP A 103 -6.00 -13.25 -9.38
C TRP A 103 -5.91 -11.77 -9.06
N ARG A 104 -4.75 -11.30 -8.61
CA ARG A 104 -4.52 -9.91 -8.27
C ARG A 104 -3.11 -9.49 -8.63
N THR A 105 -2.98 -8.28 -9.17
CA THR A 105 -1.72 -7.55 -9.27
C THR A 105 -1.79 -6.28 -8.44
N PHE A 106 -0.67 -5.92 -7.86
CA PHE A 106 -0.51 -4.71 -7.07
C PHE A 106 0.86 -4.11 -7.37
N GLU A 107 0.87 -2.88 -7.83
CA GLU A 107 2.07 -2.11 -8.09
C GLU A 107 2.02 -0.84 -7.23
N THR A 108 3.11 -0.47 -6.59
CA THR A 108 3.22 0.78 -5.86
C THR A 108 4.60 1.39 -5.99
N VAL A 109 4.62 2.70 -6.08
CA VAL A 109 5.82 3.53 -5.98
C VAL A 109 5.53 4.60 -4.93
N ASN A 110 6.42 4.73 -3.97
CA ASN A 110 6.40 5.82 -3.01
C ASN A 110 7.81 6.41 -2.95
N ARG A 111 7.92 7.72 -3.15
CA ARG A 111 9.16 8.46 -2.95
C ARG A 111 8.85 9.74 -2.21
N GLU A 112 9.34 9.84 -0.99
CA GLU A 112 8.97 10.89 -0.06
C GLU A 112 10.16 11.55 0.61
N ASP A 113 9.91 12.78 1.05
CA ASP A 113 10.81 13.58 1.85
C ASP A 113 10.76 13.13 3.31
N GLU A 114 11.92 12.95 3.91
CA GLU A 114 12.07 12.50 5.29
C GLU A 114 12.62 13.61 6.22
N ASP A 115 13.19 14.68 5.68
CA ASP A 115 13.79 15.73 6.50
C ASP A 115 12.88 16.93 6.74
N GLY A 116 11.87 17.15 5.90
CA GLY A 116 10.90 18.25 6.03
C GLY A 116 11.52 19.63 5.84
N THR A 117 12.63 19.72 5.13
CA THR A 117 13.32 20.99 4.83
C THR A 117 13.49 21.19 3.32
N ASN A 118 13.96 22.36 2.92
CA ASN A 118 14.40 22.63 1.55
C ASN A 118 15.92 22.89 1.50
N ARG A 119 16.67 22.27 2.41
CA ARG A 119 18.10 22.50 2.58
C ARG A 119 18.91 21.31 2.13
N ILE A 120 19.61 21.47 1.04
CA ILE A 120 20.39 20.41 0.43
C ILE A 120 21.39 19.73 1.38
N ALA A 121 21.91 20.47 2.37
CA ALA A 121 22.81 19.90 3.37
C ALA A 121 22.10 18.93 4.33
N LEU A 122 20.77 18.92 4.36
CA LEU A 122 19.95 18.03 5.19
C LEU A 122 19.15 17.06 4.34
N TYR A 123 19.34 17.06 3.01
CA TYR A 123 18.57 16.26 2.08
C TYR A 123 18.55 14.78 2.46
N PHE A 124 17.35 14.28 2.65
CA PHE A 124 17.11 12.90 3.00
C PHE A 124 15.76 12.45 2.42
N ASP A 125 15.81 11.51 1.48
CA ASP A 125 14.61 10.91 0.89
C ASP A 125 14.63 9.38 0.99
N THR A 126 13.47 8.80 0.96
CA THR A 126 13.29 7.36 0.80
C THR A 126 12.42 7.05 -0.40
N ALA A 127 12.71 5.94 -1.04
CA ALA A 127 11.88 5.39 -2.11
C ALA A 127 11.59 3.93 -1.86
N ASN A 128 10.34 3.53 -2.10
CA ASN A 128 9.91 2.13 -2.06
C ASN A 128 9.15 1.82 -3.33
N VAL A 129 9.46 0.68 -3.93
CA VAL A 129 8.77 0.14 -5.10
C VAL A 129 8.39 -1.29 -4.77
N GLU A 130 7.15 -1.65 -5.05
CA GLU A 130 6.66 -3.02 -4.91
C GLU A 130 5.86 -3.42 -6.15
N ASP A 131 6.12 -4.63 -6.63
CA ASP A 131 5.34 -5.34 -7.64
C ASP A 131 4.95 -6.70 -7.06
N ASN A 132 3.66 -6.99 -7.09
CA ASN A 132 3.11 -8.19 -6.47
C ASN A 132 2.05 -8.80 -7.38
N THR A 133 2.18 -10.10 -7.65
CA THR A 133 1.16 -10.88 -8.34
C THR A 133 0.76 -12.07 -7.48
N SER A 134 -0.54 -12.25 -7.26
CA SER A 134 -1.04 -13.37 -6.47
C SER A 134 -2.16 -14.12 -7.17
N PHE A 135 -2.20 -15.42 -6.89
CA PHE A 135 -3.23 -16.35 -7.35
C PHE A 135 -3.79 -17.12 -6.16
N TYR A 136 -5.11 -17.24 -6.12
CA TYR A 136 -5.84 -18.01 -5.13
C TYR A 136 -6.85 -18.94 -5.80
N GLN A 137 -6.92 -20.18 -5.30
CA GLN A 137 -7.94 -21.16 -5.68
C GLN A 137 -8.48 -21.83 -4.42
N GLU A 138 -9.82 -21.88 -4.31
CA GLU A 138 -10.51 -22.62 -3.25
C GLU A 138 -11.62 -23.49 -3.87
N PHE A 139 -11.77 -24.69 -3.33
CA PHE A 139 -12.94 -25.52 -3.52
C PHE A 139 -13.56 -25.80 -2.16
N LYS A 140 -14.85 -25.51 -2.03
CA LYS A 140 -15.59 -25.66 -0.79
C LYS A 140 -16.90 -26.42 -1.04
N LEU A 141 -17.19 -27.38 -0.16
CA LEU A 141 -18.45 -28.08 -0.07
C LEU A 141 -19.06 -27.79 1.30
N SER A 142 -20.35 -27.52 1.34
CA SER A 142 -21.12 -27.38 2.58
C SER A 142 -22.44 -28.13 2.44
N GLY A 143 -22.87 -28.72 3.53
CA GLY A 143 -24.11 -29.48 3.56
C GLY A 143 -24.72 -29.56 4.94
N GLN A 144 -25.95 -29.99 4.98
CA GLN A 144 -26.73 -30.14 6.20
C GLN A 144 -27.39 -31.53 6.22
N SER A 145 -27.40 -32.13 7.41
CA SER A 145 -28.19 -33.32 7.70
C SER A 145 -29.03 -33.07 8.96
N ASP A 146 -29.90 -33.98 9.34
CA ASP A 146 -30.75 -33.84 10.50
C ASP A 146 -29.99 -33.63 11.82
N ALA A 147 -28.70 -33.96 11.86
CA ALA A 147 -27.86 -33.93 13.08
C ALA A 147 -26.63 -33.02 12.97
N ILE A 148 -26.20 -32.66 11.78
CA ILE A 148 -24.90 -32.02 11.56
C ILE A 148 -24.96 -31.06 10.38
N ASP A 149 -24.50 -29.83 10.59
CA ASP A 149 -24.07 -28.92 9.54
C ASP A 149 -22.55 -29.09 9.35
N TRP A 150 -22.11 -29.23 8.11
CA TRP A 150 -20.70 -29.49 7.80
C TRP A 150 -20.19 -28.62 6.66
N VAL A 151 -18.91 -28.34 6.71
CA VAL A 151 -18.16 -27.70 5.63
C VAL A 151 -16.83 -28.41 5.46
N ALA A 152 -16.42 -28.61 4.22
CA ALA A 152 -15.11 -29.12 3.86
C ALA A 152 -14.56 -28.33 2.68
N GLY A 153 -13.24 -28.13 2.64
CA GLY A 153 -12.62 -27.38 1.56
C GLY A 153 -11.13 -27.60 1.48
N VAL A 154 -10.58 -27.20 0.35
CA VAL A 154 -9.14 -27.13 0.10
C VAL A 154 -8.86 -25.82 -0.64
N SER A 155 -7.75 -25.17 -0.26
CA SER A 155 -7.30 -23.95 -0.93
C SER A 155 -5.82 -24.03 -1.29
N TYR A 156 -5.47 -23.27 -2.32
CA TYR A 156 -4.11 -23.04 -2.76
C TYR A 156 -3.89 -21.53 -2.94
N TYR A 157 -2.75 -21.05 -2.48
CA TYR A 157 -2.31 -19.67 -2.66
C TYR A 157 -0.88 -19.64 -3.18
N SER A 158 -0.61 -18.75 -4.10
CA SER A 158 0.72 -18.47 -4.62
C SER A 158 0.88 -16.97 -4.79
N GLU A 159 2.04 -16.47 -4.44
CA GLU A 159 2.40 -15.06 -4.56
C GLU A 159 3.82 -14.95 -5.08
N ASP A 160 4.02 -13.99 -5.98
CA ASP A 160 5.32 -13.53 -6.45
C ASP A 160 5.37 -12.03 -6.18
N ALA A 161 6.32 -11.63 -5.32
CA ALA A 161 6.45 -10.26 -4.86
C ALA A 161 7.91 -9.82 -4.95
N GLU A 162 8.12 -8.68 -5.59
CA GLU A 162 9.41 -8.00 -5.64
C GLU A 162 9.29 -6.65 -4.96
N GLN A 163 10.21 -6.35 -4.03
CA GLN A 163 10.27 -5.07 -3.35
C GLN A 163 11.69 -4.52 -3.39
N ALA A 164 11.80 -3.25 -3.72
CA ALA A 164 13.04 -2.49 -3.62
C ALA A 164 12.84 -1.26 -2.76
N SER A 165 13.84 -0.96 -1.92
CA SER A 165 13.86 0.25 -1.09
C SER A 165 15.18 0.97 -1.30
N ASP A 166 15.09 2.28 -1.46
CA ASP A 166 16.24 3.17 -1.68
C ASP A 166 16.20 4.31 -0.67
N THR A 167 17.37 4.79 -0.30
CA THR A 167 17.53 5.95 0.59
C THR A 167 18.63 6.84 0.04
N HIS A 168 18.33 8.11 -0.15
CA HIS A 168 19.30 9.08 -0.62
C HIS A 168 19.55 10.14 0.45
N ALA A 169 20.81 10.42 0.68
CA ALA A 169 21.25 11.48 1.56
C ALA A 169 22.51 12.15 1.01
N PHE A 170 22.63 13.45 1.18
CA PHE A 170 23.91 14.10 0.91
C PHE A 170 24.93 13.72 2.00
N THR A 171 26.19 13.64 1.63
CA THR A 171 27.29 13.35 2.57
C THR A 171 27.30 14.32 3.74
N ASP A 172 27.03 15.58 3.48
CA ASP A 172 26.96 16.63 4.52
C ASP A 172 25.79 16.42 5.49
N SER A 173 24.68 15.81 5.03
CA SER A 173 23.56 15.44 5.90
C SER A 173 23.98 14.40 6.93
N ILE A 174 24.71 13.37 6.50
CA ILE A 174 25.24 12.32 7.38
C ILE A 174 26.23 12.92 8.39
N ASP A 175 27.15 13.77 7.95
CA ASP A 175 28.11 14.44 8.81
C ASP A 175 27.41 15.31 9.86
N THR A 176 26.33 15.98 9.48
CA THR A 176 25.52 16.81 10.40
C THR A 176 24.86 15.93 11.47
N VAL A 177 24.26 14.80 11.08
CA VAL A 177 23.66 13.85 12.03
C VAL A 177 24.72 13.29 12.98
N LEU A 178 25.87 12.86 12.47
CA LEU A 178 26.93 12.29 13.30
C LEU A 178 27.52 13.29 14.29
N ARG A 179 27.68 14.56 13.91
CA ARG A 179 28.14 15.62 14.83
C ARG A 179 27.16 15.89 15.98
N ASN A 180 25.86 15.73 15.71
CA ASN A 180 24.82 15.94 16.71
C ASN A 180 24.63 14.75 17.65
N LEU A 181 25.16 13.56 17.29
CA LEU A 181 25.14 12.37 18.13
C LEU A 181 26.36 12.20 19.01
N GLY A 182 27.42 12.94 18.78
CA GLY A 182 28.70 12.89 19.57
C GLY A 182 28.84 14.05 20.53
#